data_d247e35a0c92fda08aaf9093982b21da
#
_entry.id   d247e35a0c92fda08aaf9093982b21da
#
_cell.length_a   1.000
_cell.length_b   1.000
_cell.length_c   1.000
_cell.angle_alpha   90.00
_cell.angle_beta   90.00
_cell.angle_gamma   90.00
#
_symmetry.space_group_name_H-M   'P 1'
#
loop_
_entity.id
_entity.type
_entity.pdbx_description
1 polymer ?
#
loop_
_entity_poly.entity_id
_entity_poly.type
_entity_poly.pdbx_seq_one_letter_code
_entity_poly.pdbx_strand_id
1 'polypeptide(L)'
;MNKLKTFSFGYSIFIGLIIAAFIKLFIFEFLVVDGISMEPTIKNHQTIIINKLSYGLQNPFGSKLLIQWAKPQKNDIIVYLYKNNLVVKRCIGIENTRLDYLEDSKYYLLVDYKEKIPLTNEQYQNLKQCFNIPKDYVFAIGDNYDDSFDSRNYGFIPTSN
;
A
#
# COMPACT_ATOMS: atom_id res chain seq x y z
N MET A 1 -15.33 1.57 52.44
CA MET A 1 -15.08 2.56 51.37
C MET A 1 -14.04 2.13 50.32
N ASN A 2 -13.15 1.15 50.59
CA ASN A 2 -12.06 0.77 49.64
C ASN A 2 -12.49 -0.20 48.49
N LYS A 3 -13.51 -1.02 48.69
CA LYS A 3 -13.95 -2.02 47.67
C LYS A 3 -14.58 -1.40 46.42
N LEU A 4 -15.28 -0.28 46.53
CA LEU A 4 -15.89 0.42 45.40
C LEU A 4 -14.85 1.13 44.53
N LYS A 5 -13.76 1.66 45.13
CA LYS A 5 -12.64 2.29 44.38
C LYS A 5 -11.82 1.27 43.60
N THR A 6 -11.56 0.08 44.19
CA THR A 6 -10.82 -1.00 43.52
C THR A 6 -11.62 -1.62 42.34
N PHE A 7 -12.94 -1.74 42.50
CA PHE A 7 -13.79 -2.20 41.42
C PHE A 7 -13.83 -1.19 40.27
N SER A 8 -13.94 0.12 40.56
CA SER A 8 -13.89 1.21 39.58
C SER A 8 -12.55 1.25 38.82
N PHE A 9 -11.43 1.02 39.50
CA PHE A 9 -10.11 1.03 38.89
C PHE A 9 -9.90 -0.16 37.93
N GLY A 10 -10.28 -1.38 38.32
CA GLY A 10 -10.20 -2.56 37.47
C GLY A 10 -11.10 -2.43 36.21
N TYR A 11 -12.29 -1.86 36.37
CA TYR A 11 -13.21 -1.61 35.24
C TYR A 11 -12.64 -0.57 34.26
N SER A 12 -12.00 0.49 34.77
CA SER A 12 -11.36 1.51 33.90
C SER A 12 -10.19 0.92 33.09
N ILE A 13 -9.37 0.04 33.68
CA ILE A 13 -8.31 -0.66 32.98
C ILE A 13 -8.89 -1.55 31.88
N PHE A 14 -9.94 -2.32 32.21
CA PHE A 14 -10.59 -3.21 31.25
C PHE A 14 -11.16 -2.46 30.04
N ILE A 15 -11.85 -1.33 30.27
CA ILE A 15 -12.33 -0.46 29.19
C ILE A 15 -11.15 0.09 28.37
N GLY A 16 -10.08 0.55 29.02
CA GLY A 16 -8.88 1.05 28.33
C GLY A 16 -8.26 0.00 27.41
N LEU A 17 -8.19 -1.25 27.84
CA LEU A 17 -7.69 -2.36 27.02
C LEU A 17 -8.60 -2.65 25.81
N ILE A 18 -9.92 -2.60 26.00
CA ILE A 18 -10.88 -2.76 24.87
C ILE A 18 -10.71 -1.64 23.85
N ILE A 19 -10.60 -0.39 24.28
CA ILE A 19 -10.40 0.75 23.40
C ILE A 19 -9.06 0.62 22.65
N ALA A 20 -7.98 0.27 23.34
CA ALA A 20 -6.68 0.06 22.74
C ALA A 20 -6.70 -1.06 21.67
N ALA A 21 -7.36 -2.18 22.00
CA ALA A 21 -7.54 -3.28 21.06
C ALA A 21 -8.36 -2.85 19.84
N PHE A 22 -9.44 -2.09 20.04
CA PHE A 22 -10.25 -1.55 18.94
C PHE A 22 -9.43 -0.63 18.01
N ILE A 23 -8.66 0.29 18.59
CA ILE A 23 -7.80 1.20 17.82
C ILE A 23 -6.80 0.41 16.99
N LYS A 24 -6.10 -0.57 17.59
CA LYS A 24 -5.14 -1.43 16.89
C LYS A 24 -5.79 -2.25 15.76
N LEU A 25 -6.97 -2.80 15.99
CA LEU A 25 -7.63 -3.66 15.01
C LEU A 25 -8.16 -2.87 13.81
N PHE A 26 -8.71 -1.68 14.04
CA PHE A 26 -9.51 -0.96 13.03
C PHE A 26 -8.90 0.34 12.55
N ILE A 27 -8.04 0.99 13.32
CA ILE A 27 -7.61 2.37 13.01
C ILE A 27 -6.15 2.43 12.58
N PHE A 28 -5.23 1.98 13.43
CA PHE A 28 -3.79 2.09 13.17
C PHE A 28 -3.07 0.77 13.36
N GLU A 29 -2.04 0.59 12.55
CA GLU A 29 -1.10 -0.52 12.69
C GLU A 29 0.33 -0.01 12.56
N PHE A 30 1.24 -0.55 13.36
CA PHE A 30 2.68 -0.31 13.26
C PHE A 30 3.30 -1.45 12.46
N LEU A 31 4.01 -1.11 11.40
CA LEU A 31 4.71 -2.06 10.56
C LEU A 31 6.19 -1.69 10.50
N VAL A 32 7.07 -2.66 10.72
CA VAL A 32 8.50 -2.52 10.42
C VAL A 32 8.71 -2.92 8.96
N VAL A 33 9.25 -2.00 8.17
CA VAL A 33 9.52 -2.24 6.75
C VAL A 33 10.76 -3.12 6.62
N ASP A 34 10.63 -4.23 5.92
CA ASP A 34 11.76 -5.11 5.59
C ASP A 34 12.05 -5.00 4.09
N GLY A 35 13.27 -4.54 3.78
CA GLY A 35 13.72 -4.32 2.41
C GLY A 35 13.97 -2.85 2.06
N ILE A 36 14.69 -2.67 0.96
CA ILE A 36 15.21 -1.36 0.50
C ILE A 36 14.39 -0.76 -0.65
N SER A 37 13.29 -1.42 -1.05
CA SER A 37 12.53 -1.04 -2.26
C SER A 37 11.86 0.33 -2.20
N MET A 38 11.71 0.93 -1.01
CA MET A 38 11.14 2.26 -0.80
C MET A 38 12.18 3.31 -0.41
N GLU A 39 13.46 2.97 -0.44
CA GLU A 39 14.52 3.94 -0.23
C GLU A 39 14.60 4.94 -1.41
N PRO A 40 14.93 6.20 -1.14
CA PRO A 40 15.32 6.78 0.17
C PRO A 40 14.12 7.21 1.04
N THR A 41 12.88 7.11 0.57
CA THR A 41 11.69 7.62 1.26
C THR A 41 11.41 6.88 2.58
N ILE A 42 11.48 5.56 2.54
CA ILE A 42 11.35 4.71 3.73
C ILE A 42 12.56 3.80 3.76
N LYS A 43 13.31 3.89 4.86
CA LYS A 43 14.54 3.10 5.03
C LYS A 43 14.23 1.68 5.50
N ASN A 44 15.14 0.77 5.18
CA ASN A 44 15.07 -0.59 5.73
C ASN A 44 15.02 -0.55 7.27
N HIS A 45 14.19 -1.43 7.85
CA HIS A 45 13.90 -1.53 9.29
C HIS A 45 13.25 -0.29 9.92
N GLN A 46 12.80 0.67 9.12
CA GLN A 46 12.02 1.80 9.61
C GLN A 46 10.61 1.36 10.03
N THR A 47 10.15 1.84 11.18
CA THR A 47 8.75 1.66 11.61
C THR A 47 7.87 2.72 10.97
N ILE A 48 6.79 2.29 10.32
CA ILE A 48 5.74 3.15 9.76
C ILE A 48 4.42 2.93 10.49
N ILE A 49 3.55 3.93 10.43
CA ILE A 49 2.17 3.85 10.95
C ILE A 49 1.23 3.76 9.76
N ILE A 50 0.44 2.70 9.71
CA ILE A 50 -0.60 2.49 8.69
C ILE A 50 -1.92 3.01 9.25
N ASN A 51 -2.58 3.91 8.49
CA ASN A 51 -3.96 4.29 8.74
C ASN A 51 -4.89 3.33 7.97
N LYS A 52 -5.51 2.41 8.69
CA LYS A 52 -6.40 1.39 8.12
C LYS A 52 -7.73 1.95 7.59
N LEU A 53 -8.09 3.16 7.99
CA LEU A 53 -9.34 3.82 7.58
C LEU A 53 -9.17 4.74 6.37
N SER A 54 -7.97 4.85 5.78
CA SER A 54 -7.72 5.78 4.67
C SER A 54 -8.64 5.56 3.47
N TYR A 55 -8.93 4.31 3.14
CA TYR A 55 -9.71 3.97 1.95
C TYR A 55 -11.01 3.24 2.25
N GLY A 56 -11.20 2.74 3.46
CA GLY A 56 -12.35 1.95 3.82
C GLY A 56 -12.25 1.30 5.19
N LEU A 57 -13.23 0.50 5.53
CA LEU A 57 -13.20 -0.36 6.69
C LEU A 57 -12.62 -1.72 6.30
N GLN A 58 -11.44 -2.02 6.79
CA GLN A 58 -10.79 -3.30 6.53
C GLN A 58 -11.40 -4.42 7.38
N ASN A 59 -11.53 -5.61 6.79
CA ASN A 59 -11.83 -6.81 7.57
C ASN A 59 -10.63 -7.13 8.48
N PRO A 60 -10.78 -7.12 9.82
CA PRO A 60 -9.67 -7.39 10.73
C PRO A 60 -9.12 -8.83 10.64
N PHE A 61 -9.87 -9.73 10.01
CA PHE A 61 -9.51 -11.15 9.81
C PHE A 61 -9.25 -11.50 8.34
N GLY A 62 -9.11 -10.49 7.47
CA GLY A 62 -8.90 -10.70 6.04
C GLY A 62 -8.23 -9.52 5.35
N SER A 63 -7.95 -9.68 4.05
CA SER A 63 -7.24 -8.68 3.24
C SER A 63 -8.16 -7.68 2.53
N LYS A 64 -9.46 -7.95 2.46
CA LYS A 64 -10.40 -7.13 1.68
C LYS A 64 -11.09 -6.08 2.53
N LEU A 65 -11.40 -4.94 1.91
CA LEU A 65 -12.25 -3.92 2.51
C LEU A 65 -13.70 -4.45 2.61
N LEU A 66 -14.32 -4.28 3.79
CA LEU A 66 -15.75 -4.53 4.01
C LEU A 66 -16.60 -3.41 3.39
N ILE A 67 -16.13 -2.18 3.54
CA ILE A 67 -16.75 -0.96 3.00
C ILE A 67 -15.61 -0.10 2.47
N GLN A 68 -15.73 0.37 1.22
CA GLN A 68 -14.78 1.28 0.62
C GLN A 68 -15.45 2.65 0.41
N TRP A 69 -14.84 3.73 0.93
CA TRP A 69 -15.30 5.11 0.77
C TRP A 69 -14.34 6.00 0.01
N ALA A 70 -13.08 5.55 -0.18
CA ALA A 70 -12.08 6.24 -0.97
C ALA A 70 -11.21 5.25 -1.74
N LYS A 71 -10.49 5.74 -2.73
CA LYS A 71 -9.49 4.96 -3.50
C LYS A 71 -8.12 5.64 -3.36
N PRO A 72 -7.03 4.87 -3.48
CA PRO A 72 -5.69 5.44 -3.52
C PRO A 72 -5.58 6.54 -4.57
N GLN A 73 -4.85 7.58 -4.24
CA GLN A 73 -4.52 8.69 -5.14
C GLN A 73 -3.08 8.55 -5.65
N LYS A 74 -2.78 9.26 -6.75
CA LYS A 74 -1.41 9.33 -7.25
C LYS A 74 -0.49 9.91 -6.18
N ASN A 75 0.67 9.31 -5.99
CA ASN A 75 1.70 9.56 -4.98
C ASN A 75 1.41 9.05 -3.55
N ASP A 76 0.25 8.47 -3.29
CA ASP A 76 0.02 7.80 -2.00
C ASP A 76 1.01 6.64 -1.81
N ILE A 77 1.53 6.50 -0.59
CA ILE A 77 2.22 5.29 -0.18
C ILE A 77 1.16 4.31 0.33
N ILE A 78 1.01 3.21 -0.36
CA ILE A 78 -0.02 2.20 -0.09
C ILE A 78 0.61 0.91 0.45
N VAL A 79 -0.15 0.24 1.30
CA VAL A 79 0.18 -1.10 1.83
C VAL A 79 -0.90 -2.06 1.36
N TYR A 80 -0.50 -3.15 0.76
CA TYR A 80 -1.41 -4.17 0.23
C TYR A 80 -0.80 -5.57 0.35
N LEU A 81 -1.62 -6.59 0.16
CA LEU A 81 -1.16 -7.98 0.15
C LEU A 81 -0.78 -8.43 -1.26
N TYR A 82 0.43 -8.94 -1.40
CA TYR A 82 0.87 -9.67 -2.59
C TYR A 82 1.44 -11.04 -2.18
N LYS A 83 0.83 -12.12 -2.66
CA LYS A 83 1.22 -13.51 -2.32
C LYS A 83 1.39 -13.74 -0.81
N ASN A 84 0.41 -13.26 -0.02
CA ASN A 84 0.39 -13.33 1.45
C ASN A 84 1.46 -12.50 2.19
N ASN A 85 2.21 -11.66 1.51
CA ASN A 85 3.14 -10.71 2.12
C ASN A 85 2.57 -9.29 2.06
N LEU A 86 2.74 -8.53 3.15
CA LEU A 86 2.47 -7.09 3.13
C LEU A 86 3.57 -6.39 2.34
N VAL A 87 3.16 -5.60 1.36
CA VAL A 87 4.04 -4.86 0.46
C VAL A 87 3.75 -3.38 0.58
N VAL A 88 4.79 -2.56 0.68
CA VAL A 88 4.70 -1.09 0.71
C VAL A 88 5.24 -0.55 -0.59
N LYS A 89 4.43 0.23 -1.33
CA LYS A 89 4.83 0.84 -2.61
C LYS A 89 4.16 2.21 -2.77
N ARG A 90 4.65 2.99 -3.73
CA ARG A 90 4.04 4.26 -4.14
C ARG A 90 3.09 4.05 -5.30
N CYS A 91 1.85 4.53 -5.15
CA CYS A 91 0.87 4.60 -6.22
C CYS A 91 1.29 5.67 -7.23
N ILE A 92 1.71 5.27 -8.43
CA ILE A 92 2.12 6.20 -9.49
C ILE A 92 1.05 6.37 -10.56
N GLY A 93 0.05 5.51 -10.59
CA GLY A 93 -1.06 5.59 -11.51
C GLY A 93 -2.34 4.97 -10.94
N ILE A 94 -3.45 5.60 -11.27
CA ILE A 94 -4.81 5.20 -10.89
C ILE A 94 -5.62 4.85 -12.14
N GLU A 95 -6.88 4.44 -12.00
CA GLU A 95 -7.74 4.11 -13.16
C GLU A 95 -7.71 5.19 -14.24
N ASN A 96 -7.67 4.79 -15.51
CA ASN A 96 -7.55 5.62 -16.71
C ASN A 96 -6.21 6.37 -16.87
N THR A 97 -5.26 6.24 -15.97
CA THR A 97 -3.90 6.74 -16.19
C THR A 97 -3.32 6.08 -17.44
N ARG A 98 -2.80 6.87 -18.36
CA ARG A 98 -2.20 6.42 -19.60
C ARG A 98 -0.78 5.90 -19.37
N LEU A 99 -0.49 4.77 -19.99
CA LEU A 99 0.81 4.12 -20.00
C LEU A 99 1.32 4.08 -21.44
N ASP A 100 2.47 4.68 -21.68
CA ASP A 100 3.18 4.63 -22.95
C ASP A 100 4.58 4.06 -22.74
N TYR A 101 5.18 3.58 -23.82
CA TYR A 101 6.46 2.91 -23.74
C TYR A 101 7.45 3.53 -24.72
N LEU A 102 8.67 3.72 -24.24
CA LEU A 102 9.79 4.14 -25.08
C LEU A 102 10.80 3.00 -25.17
N GLU A 103 11.21 2.73 -26.38
CA GLU A 103 12.29 1.81 -26.71
C GLU A 103 13.40 2.61 -27.41
N ASP A 104 14.49 2.79 -26.69
CA ASP A 104 15.71 3.40 -27.20
C ASP A 104 16.85 2.44 -26.84
N SER A 105 17.98 2.89 -26.37
CA SER A 105 19.04 2.03 -25.80
C SER A 105 18.59 1.22 -24.57
N LYS A 106 17.50 1.65 -23.93
CA LYS A 106 16.83 1.01 -22.78
C LYS A 106 15.32 1.15 -22.92
N TYR A 107 14.59 0.33 -22.16
CA TYR A 107 13.14 0.39 -22.09
C TYR A 107 12.67 1.32 -20.96
N TYR A 108 11.62 2.11 -21.23
CA TYR A 108 11.03 3.00 -20.26
C TYR A 108 9.51 2.95 -20.34
N LEU A 109 8.85 3.05 -19.18
CA LEU A 109 7.44 3.34 -19.04
C LEU A 109 7.25 4.85 -18.86
N LEU A 110 6.32 5.43 -19.61
CA LEU A 110 5.86 6.81 -19.44
C LEU A 110 4.47 6.78 -18.81
N VAL A 111 4.33 7.41 -17.66
CA VAL A 111 3.06 7.57 -16.97
C VAL A 111 2.53 8.97 -17.23
N ASP A 112 1.37 9.09 -17.88
CA ASP A 112 0.74 10.35 -18.32
C ASP A 112 1.71 11.29 -19.07
N TYR A 113 2.67 10.77 -19.83
CA TYR A 113 3.73 11.52 -20.53
C TYR A 113 4.63 12.39 -19.64
N LYS A 114 4.56 12.24 -18.32
CA LYS A 114 5.27 13.09 -17.34
C LYS A 114 6.38 12.38 -16.60
N GLU A 115 6.15 11.14 -16.25
CA GLU A 115 7.04 10.37 -15.39
C GLU A 115 7.68 9.25 -16.21
N LYS A 116 9.02 9.25 -16.29
CA LYS A 116 9.81 8.28 -17.05
C LYS A 116 10.44 7.28 -16.10
N ILE A 117 10.02 6.02 -16.18
CA ILE A 117 10.42 4.95 -15.27
C ILE A 117 11.21 3.90 -16.05
N PRO A 118 12.40 3.50 -15.59
CA PRO A 118 13.19 2.47 -16.25
C PRO A 118 12.52 1.10 -16.14
N LEU A 119 12.59 0.32 -17.21
CA LEU A 119 12.11 -1.06 -17.27
C LEU A 119 13.26 -1.99 -17.65
N THR A 120 13.24 -3.20 -17.11
CA THR A 120 13.99 -4.33 -17.68
C THR A 120 13.30 -4.82 -18.95
N ASN A 121 14.00 -5.61 -19.76
CA ASN A 121 13.40 -6.23 -20.94
C ASN A 121 12.17 -7.10 -20.56
N GLU A 122 12.26 -7.88 -19.50
CA GLU A 122 11.15 -8.71 -19.01
C GLU A 122 9.94 -7.86 -18.61
N GLN A 123 10.13 -6.81 -17.84
CA GLN A 123 9.07 -5.87 -17.44
C GLN A 123 8.41 -5.20 -18.65
N TYR A 124 9.21 -4.77 -19.64
CA TYR A 124 8.70 -4.20 -20.88
C TYR A 124 7.83 -5.21 -21.65
N GLN A 125 8.30 -6.45 -21.85
CA GLN A 125 7.54 -7.49 -22.55
C GLN A 125 6.21 -7.80 -21.87
N ASN A 126 6.18 -7.79 -20.54
CA ASN A 126 4.97 -8.06 -19.76
C ASN A 126 3.96 -6.91 -19.80
N LEU A 127 4.42 -5.66 -19.90
CA LEU A 127 3.57 -4.47 -19.79
C LEU A 127 3.20 -3.82 -21.15
N LYS A 128 3.97 -4.01 -22.22
CA LYS A 128 3.85 -3.27 -23.48
C LYS A 128 2.49 -3.30 -24.16
N GLN A 129 1.60 -4.19 -23.76
CA GLN A 129 0.22 -4.26 -24.25
C GLN A 129 -0.78 -3.54 -23.35
N CYS A 130 -0.33 -3.01 -22.21
CA CYS A 130 -1.17 -2.32 -21.24
C CYS A 130 -1.07 -0.81 -21.46
N PHE A 131 -2.03 -0.18 -22.12
CA PHE A 131 -1.99 1.25 -22.42
C PHE A 131 -2.72 2.13 -21.41
N ASN A 132 -3.55 1.55 -20.56
CA ASN A 132 -4.27 2.27 -19.52
C ASN A 132 -4.44 1.38 -18.29
N ILE A 133 -4.50 2.01 -17.12
CA ILE A 133 -4.81 1.30 -15.88
C ILE A 133 -6.31 1.01 -15.84
N PRO A 134 -6.72 -0.25 -15.65
CA PRO A 134 -8.13 -0.64 -15.61
C PRO A 134 -8.89 0.02 -14.45
N LYS A 135 -10.23 0.06 -14.59
CA LYS A 135 -11.11 0.52 -13.51
C LYS A 135 -10.89 -0.32 -12.25
N ASP A 136 -10.89 0.34 -11.09
CA ASP A 136 -10.69 -0.27 -9.76
C ASP A 136 -9.30 -0.90 -9.55
N TYR A 137 -8.31 -0.48 -10.34
CA TYR A 137 -6.91 -0.87 -10.18
C TYR A 137 -6.00 0.35 -10.03
N VAL A 138 -4.84 0.10 -9.42
CA VAL A 138 -3.73 1.05 -9.34
C VAL A 138 -2.44 0.41 -9.84
N PHE A 139 -1.47 1.24 -10.20
CA PHE A 139 -0.12 0.83 -10.55
C PHE A 139 0.84 1.42 -9.50
N ALA A 140 1.50 0.57 -8.75
CA ALA A 140 2.34 0.98 -7.65
C ALA A 140 3.74 0.40 -7.77
N ILE A 141 4.76 1.25 -7.55
CA ILE A 141 6.17 0.89 -7.66
C ILE A 141 6.94 1.30 -6.41
N GLY A 142 8.09 0.66 -6.21
CA GLY A 142 9.04 1.09 -5.19
C GLY A 142 9.80 2.34 -5.63
N ASP A 143 10.18 3.19 -4.69
CA ASP A 143 10.96 4.39 -4.95
C ASP A 143 12.41 4.06 -5.37
N ASN A 144 12.91 2.90 -4.95
CA ASN A 144 14.19 2.32 -5.41
C ASN A 144 13.94 1.41 -6.63
N TYR A 145 14.01 1.98 -7.83
CA TYR A 145 13.65 1.29 -9.08
C TYR A 145 14.47 0.05 -9.37
N ASP A 146 15.74 0.03 -8.97
CA ASP A 146 16.67 -1.06 -9.27
C ASP A 146 16.45 -2.27 -8.34
N ASP A 147 15.99 -2.02 -7.11
CA ASP A 147 15.79 -3.04 -6.07
C ASP A 147 14.31 -3.22 -5.66
N SER A 148 13.39 -3.06 -6.61
CA SER A 148 11.96 -3.21 -6.30
C SER A 148 11.28 -4.24 -7.21
N PHE A 149 10.66 -5.24 -6.56
CA PHE A 149 9.70 -6.14 -7.19
C PHE A 149 8.29 -5.59 -6.96
N ASP A 150 7.64 -5.09 -8.02
CA ASP A 150 6.45 -4.28 -7.94
C ASP A 150 5.53 -4.42 -9.17
N SER A 151 4.62 -3.50 -9.41
CA SER A 151 3.69 -3.54 -10.53
C SER A 151 4.35 -3.65 -11.90
N ARG A 152 5.61 -3.30 -12.05
CA ARG A 152 6.38 -3.54 -13.29
C ARG A 152 6.57 -5.03 -13.56
N ASN A 153 6.55 -5.85 -12.51
CA ASN A 153 6.75 -7.29 -12.58
C ASN A 153 5.43 -8.07 -12.61
N TYR A 154 4.44 -7.67 -11.80
CA TYR A 154 3.19 -8.43 -11.59
C TYR A 154 1.91 -7.69 -12.02
N GLY A 155 2.02 -6.47 -12.56
CA GLY A 155 0.88 -5.73 -13.10
C GLY A 155 0.09 -4.94 -12.07
N PHE A 156 -1.20 -4.78 -12.34
CA PHE A 156 -2.10 -3.90 -11.61
C PHE A 156 -2.58 -4.52 -10.28
N ILE A 157 -2.83 -3.65 -9.30
CA ILE A 157 -3.27 -4.00 -7.96
C ILE A 157 -4.71 -3.55 -7.79
N PRO A 158 -5.64 -4.45 -7.37
CA PRO A 158 -7.03 -4.05 -7.09
C PRO A 158 -7.08 -3.05 -5.93
N THR A 159 -7.92 -2.01 -6.05
CA THR A 159 -8.10 -1.00 -4.99
C THR A 159 -8.80 -1.52 -3.74
N SER A 160 -9.36 -2.71 -3.81
CA SER A 160 -10.02 -3.41 -2.69
C SER A 160 -9.09 -4.31 -1.88
N ASN A 161 -7.80 -4.36 -2.22
CA ASN A 161 -6.82 -5.29 -1.63
C ASN A 161 -5.99 -4.65 -0.52
#